data_7f59d36ec9b423a7d597ec644f82c147
#
_entry.id   7f59d36ec9b423a7d597ec644f82c147
#
_cell.length_a   1.000
_cell.length_b   1.000
_cell.length_c   1.000
_cell.angle_alpha   90.00
_cell.angle_beta   90.00
_cell.angle_gamma   90.00
#
_symmetry.space_group_name_H-M   'P 1'
#
loop_
_entity.id
_entity.type
_entity.pdbx_description
1 polymer ?
#
loop_
_entity_poly.entity_id
_entity_poly.type
_entity_poly.pdbx_seq_one_letter_code
_entity_poly.pdbx_strand_id
1 'polypeptide(L)'
;MGIVLDSTVLIRGERETATVTQVLQKVQSIFGDAEMSLSAMSAAELVHGIWRARTPETRARREEFVEEVFARVPVRSISLRIARIAGQIDAQARAHGTTIPTADLLIGATALELGFAVATSNPRHFRLIPGLQVHHLE
;
A
#
# COMPACT_ATOMS: atom_id res chain seq x y z
N MET A 1 5.36 16.60 1.40
CA MET A 1 5.88 15.24 1.33
C MET A 1 4.83 14.26 1.85
N GLY A 2 4.78 13.09 1.29
CA GLY A 2 3.77 12.13 1.68
C GLY A 2 4.25 10.68 1.60
N ILE A 3 3.41 9.81 2.13
CA ILE A 3 3.65 8.37 2.21
C ILE A 3 2.45 7.64 1.63
N VAL A 4 2.70 6.72 0.71
CA VAL A 4 1.72 5.72 0.28
C VAL A 4 1.92 4.48 1.14
N LEU A 5 0.87 4.09 1.85
CA LEU A 5 0.91 2.88 2.68
C LEU A 5 0.62 1.66 1.82
N ASP A 6 1.52 0.68 1.85
CA ASP A 6 1.23 -0.61 1.26
C ASP A 6 0.23 -1.38 2.15
N SER A 7 -0.61 -2.20 1.55
CA SER A 7 -1.60 -2.99 2.27
C SER A 7 -0.99 -3.87 3.37
N THR A 8 0.26 -4.31 3.20
CA THR A 8 0.95 -5.16 4.19
C THR A 8 1.06 -4.50 5.56
N VAL A 9 1.23 -3.18 5.61
CA VAL A 9 1.30 -2.43 6.88
C VAL A 9 -0.02 -2.55 7.65
N LEU A 10 -1.14 -2.41 6.93
CA LEU A 10 -2.47 -2.45 7.51
C LEU A 10 -2.89 -3.88 7.86
N ILE A 11 -2.63 -4.83 6.97
CA ILE A 11 -2.92 -6.24 7.19
C ILE A 11 -2.16 -6.75 8.40
N ARG A 12 -0.88 -6.40 8.52
CA ARG A 12 -0.08 -6.79 9.68
C ARG A 12 -0.63 -6.21 10.97
N GLY A 13 -1.03 -4.94 10.96
CA GLY A 13 -1.65 -4.30 12.13
C GLY A 13 -2.92 -5.03 12.56
N GLU A 14 -3.79 -5.37 11.61
CA GLU A 14 -5.03 -6.11 11.90
C GLU A 14 -4.72 -7.49 12.50
N ARG A 15 -3.75 -8.21 11.93
CA ARG A 15 -3.34 -9.52 12.45
C ARG A 15 -2.75 -9.46 13.86
N GLU A 16 -2.06 -8.40 14.20
CA GLU A 16 -1.48 -8.18 15.53
C GLU A 16 -2.49 -7.57 16.49
N THR A 17 -3.77 -7.53 16.11
CA THR A 17 -4.87 -6.98 16.90
C THR A 17 -4.71 -5.49 17.25
N ALA A 18 -3.92 -4.76 16.46
CA ALA A 18 -3.82 -3.31 16.59
C ALA A 18 -5.10 -2.65 16.05
N THR A 19 -5.45 -1.50 16.60
CA THR A 19 -6.51 -0.67 16.05
C THR A 19 -5.96 0.15 14.87
N VAL A 20 -6.84 0.67 14.02
CA VAL A 20 -6.42 1.58 12.95
C VAL A 20 -5.71 2.79 13.54
N THR A 21 -6.22 3.34 14.63
CA THR A 21 -5.55 4.46 15.33
C THR A 21 -4.12 4.12 15.71
N GLN A 22 -3.88 2.93 16.28
CA GLN A 22 -2.53 2.49 16.65
C GLN A 22 -1.60 2.36 15.46
N VAL A 23 -2.10 1.79 14.35
CA VAL A 23 -1.29 1.65 13.13
C VAL A 23 -0.91 3.03 12.58
N LEU A 24 -1.87 3.94 12.48
CA LEU A 24 -1.62 5.28 11.94
C LEU A 24 -0.73 6.11 12.87
N GLN A 25 -0.85 5.94 14.20
CA GLN A 25 0.05 6.60 15.15
C GLN A 25 1.48 6.11 15.00
N LYS A 26 1.68 4.81 14.76
CA LYS A 26 3.01 4.26 14.52
C LYS A 26 3.63 4.87 13.26
N VAL A 27 2.87 4.97 12.18
CA VAL A 27 3.33 5.61 10.94
C VAL A 27 3.67 7.08 11.21
N GLN A 28 2.80 7.80 11.90
CA GLN A 28 3.03 9.21 12.23
C GLN A 28 4.26 9.41 13.12
N SER A 29 4.54 8.49 14.03
CA SER A 29 5.73 8.57 14.88
C SER A 29 7.03 8.48 14.09
N ILE A 30 7.00 7.82 12.92
CA ILE A 30 8.16 7.65 12.05
C ILE A 30 8.28 8.81 11.05
N PHE A 31 7.17 9.22 10.45
CA PHE A 31 7.15 10.17 9.33
C PHE A 31 6.62 11.57 9.69
N GLY A 32 6.23 11.78 10.94
CA GLY A 32 5.71 13.08 11.39
C GLY A 32 4.39 13.43 10.70
N ASP A 33 4.29 14.66 10.22
CA ASP A 33 3.07 15.19 9.59
C ASP A 33 2.95 14.83 8.11
N ALA A 34 3.68 13.83 7.64
CA ALA A 34 3.60 13.39 6.25
C ALA A 34 2.16 12.99 5.89
N GLU A 35 1.70 13.43 4.72
CA GLU A 35 0.40 13.06 4.20
C GLU A 35 0.38 11.56 3.90
N MET A 36 -0.66 10.85 4.36
CA MET A 36 -0.81 9.43 4.10
C MET A 36 -1.86 9.20 3.02
N SER A 37 -1.59 8.27 2.14
CA SER A 37 -2.54 7.85 1.10
C SER A 37 -2.43 6.36 0.86
N LEU A 38 -3.49 5.79 0.29
CA LEU A 38 -3.51 4.42 -0.24
C LEU A 38 -3.66 4.46 -1.74
N SER A 39 -3.05 3.52 -2.43
CA SER A 39 -3.42 3.22 -3.81
C SER A 39 -4.74 2.46 -3.84
N ALA A 40 -5.54 2.68 -4.89
CA ALA A 40 -6.73 1.86 -5.14
C ALA A 40 -6.37 0.37 -5.23
N MET A 41 -5.15 0.02 -5.64
CA MET A 41 -4.67 -1.36 -5.64
C MET A 41 -4.59 -1.93 -4.22
N SER A 42 -4.06 -1.15 -3.27
CA SER A 42 -4.02 -1.56 -1.86
C SER A 42 -5.43 -1.70 -1.30
N ALA A 43 -6.34 -0.81 -1.68
CA ALA A 43 -7.75 -0.91 -1.28
C ALA A 43 -8.35 -2.25 -1.76
N ALA A 44 -8.08 -2.65 -3.00
CA ALA A 44 -8.54 -3.93 -3.53
C ALA A 44 -7.99 -5.11 -2.72
N GLU A 45 -6.72 -5.05 -2.35
CA GLU A 45 -6.09 -6.11 -1.54
C GLU A 45 -6.73 -6.21 -0.14
N LEU A 46 -7.04 -5.07 0.47
CA LEU A 46 -7.71 -5.06 1.78
C LEU A 46 -9.12 -5.67 1.69
N VAL A 47 -9.89 -5.30 0.68
CA VAL A 47 -11.22 -5.87 0.46
C VAL A 47 -11.13 -7.37 0.17
N HIS A 48 -10.17 -7.80 -0.63
CA HIS A 48 -9.91 -9.22 -0.88
C HIS A 48 -9.71 -9.97 0.43
N GLY A 49 -8.95 -9.39 1.36
CA GLY A 49 -8.71 -9.99 2.68
C GLY A 49 -9.99 -10.19 3.50
N ILE A 50 -10.97 -9.29 3.37
CA ILE A 50 -12.28 -9.44 4.03
C ILE A 50 -12.97 -10.72 3.57
N TRP A 51 -13.03 -10.91 2.25
CA TRP A 51 -13.74 -12.04 1.64
C TRP A 51 -12.99 -13.36 1.76
N ARG A 52 -11.71 -13.33 2.06
CA ARG A 52 -10.92 -14.53 2.35
C ARG A 52 -11.08 -15.03 3.77
N ALA A 53 -11.73 -14.28 4.64
CA ALA A 53 -11.94 -14.70 6.03
C ALA A 53 -12.75 -16.00 6.07
N ARG A 54 -12.30 -16.91 6.91
CA ARG A 54 -12.91 -18.27 7.00
C ARG A 54 -14.14 -18.32 7.88
N THR A 55 -14.33 -17.31 8.74
CA THR A 55 -15.48 -17.26 9.65
C THR A 55 -16.22 -15.94 9.52
N PRO A 56 -17.54 -15.91 9.79
CA PRO A 56 -18.29 -14.65 9.80
C PRO A 56 -17.73 -13.62 10.80
N GLU A 57 -17.23 -14.08 11.94
CA GLU A 57 -16.69 -13.19 12.97
C GLU A 57 -15.39 -12.52 12.49
N THR A 58 -14.51 -13.27 11.87
CA THR A 58 -13.27 -12.72 11.32
C THR A 58 -13.57 -11.77 10.16
N ARG A 59 -14.55 -12.10 9.32
CA ARG A 59 -14.97 -11.23 8.22
C ARG A 59 -15.49 -9.90 8.73
N ALA A 60 -16.38 -9.93 9.73
CA ALA A 60 -16.95 -8.72 10.31
C ALA A 60 -15.86 -7.83 10.92
N ARG A 61 -14.90 -8.41 11.62
CA ARG A 61 -13.80 -7.67 12.24
C ARG A 61 -12.90 -7.03 11.17
N ARG A 62 -12.57 -7.75 10.12
CA ARG A 62 -11.75 -7.21 9.02
C ARG A 62 -12.49 -6.11 8.27
N GLU A 63 -13.78 -6.30 8.01
CA GLU A 63 -14.59 -5.28 7.35
C GLU A 63 -14.62 -3.99 8.15
N GLU A 64 -14.85 -4.08 9.44
CA GLU A 64 -14.84 -2.90 10.32
C GLU A 64 -13.49 -2.18 10.28
N PHE A 65 -12.39 -2.92 10.36
CA PHE A 65 -11.04 -2.37 10.29
C PHE A 65 -10.81 -1.67 8.94
N VAL A 66 -11.14 -2.32 7.83
CA VAL A 66 -10.92 -1.78 6.48
C VAL A 66 -11.77 -0.53 6.23
N GLU A 67 -13.03 -0.55 6.67
CA GLU A 67 -13.90 0.64 6.51
C GLU A 67 -13.36 1.82 7.31
N GLU A 68 -12.82 1.60 8.50
CA GLU A 68 -12.20 2.67 9.27
C GLU A 68 -10.94 3.20 8.57
N VAL A 69 -10.14 2.34 7.97
CA VAL A 69 -8.99 2.78 7.16
C VAL A 69 -9.45 3.69 6.03
N PHE A 70 -10.48 3.30 5.29
CA PHE A 70 -11.00 4.10 4.17
C PHE A 70 -11.59 5.43 4.63
N ALA A 71 -12.15 5.48 5.83
CA ALA A 71 -12.68 6.71 6.39
C ALA A 71 -11.57 7.70 6.79
N ARG A 72 -10.36 7.22 7.06
CA ARG A 72 -9.28 8.03 7.62
C ARG A 72 -8.12 8.27 6.67
N VAL A 73 -7.91 7.40 5.69
CA VAL A 73 -6.78 7.50 4.74
C VAL A 73 -7.34 7.64 3.34
N PRO A 74 -7.02 8.75 2.63
CA PRO A 74 -7.48 8.93 1.26
C PRO A 74 -7.01 7.81 0.34
N VAL A 75 -7.91 7.32 -0.51
CA VAL A 75 -7.60 6.32 -1.52
C VAL A 75 -7.41 7.03 -2.86
N ARG A 76 -6.26 6.81 -3.49
CA ARG A 76 -5.93 7.43 -4.78
C ARG A 76 -6.29 6.48 -5.91
N SER A 77 -7.04 6.99 -6.88
CA SER A 77 -7.40 6.24 -8.08
C SER A 77 -6.18 5.94 -8.94
N ILE A 78 -6.24 4.83 -9.67
CA ILE A 78 -5.22 4.50 -10.67
C ILE A 78 -5.60 5.21 -11.97
N SER A 79 -4.91 6.32 -12.24
CA SER A 79 -5.13 7.12 -13.43
C SER A 79 -4.40 6.53 -14.64
N LEU A 80 -4.69 7.07 -15.84
CA LEU A 80 -3.91 6.72 -17.04
C LEU A 80 -2.43 7.03 -16.84
N ARG A 81 -2.10 8.14 -16.17
CA ARG A 81 -0.70 8.52 -15.91
C ARG A 81 0.00 7.49 -15.04
N ILE A 82 -0.65 7.02 -13.98
CA ILE A 82 -0.11 5.95 -13.11
C ILE A 82 0.05 4.66 -13.92
N ALA A 83 -0.92 4.30 -14.74
CA ALA A 83 -0.84 3.11 -15.59
C ALA A 83 0.35 3.19 -16.57
N ARG A 84 0.60 4.36 -17.15
CA ARG A 84 1.74 4.58 -18.05
C ARG A 84 3.07 4.42 -17.32
N ILE A 85 3.20 4.97 -16.13
CA ILE A 85 4.39 4.82 -15.30
C ILE A 85 4.63 3.35 -15.00
N ALA A 86 3.60 2.63 -14.55
CA ALA A 86 3.71 1.21 -14.22
C ALA A 86 4.10 0.37 -15.43
N GLY A 87 3.49 0.62 -16.59
CA GLY A 87 3.81 -0.11 -17.81
C GLY A 87 5.24 0.10 -18.29
N GLN A 88 5.75 1.33 -18.20
CA GLN A 88 7.12 1.64 -18.56
C GLN A 88 8.12 0.94 -17.62
N ILE A 89 7.88 0.98 -16.33
CA ILE A 89 8.74 0.30 -15.34
C ILE A 89 8.73 -1.21 -15.59
N ASP A 90 7.55 -1.80 -15.82
CA ASP A 90 7.42 -3.23 -16.10
C ASP A 90 8.24 -3.62 -17.33
N ALA A 91 8.12 -2.89 -18.42
CA ALA A 91 8.86 -3.16 -19.65
C ALA A 91 10.37 -3.08 -19.45
N GLN A 92 10.85 -2.06 -18.74
CA GLN A 92 12.26 -1.89 -18.44
C GLN A 92 12.79 -3.01 -17.53
N ALA A 93 12.03 -3.39 -16.51
CA ALA A 93 12.41 -4.49 -15.62
C ALA A 93 12.52 -5.81 -16.37
N ARG A 94 11.54 -6.13 -17.21
CA ARG A 94 11.54 -7.36 -18.00
C ARG A 94 12.69 -7.38 -19.01
N ALA A 95 13.03 -6.25 -19.58
CA ALA A 95 14.20 -6.15 -20.48
C ALA A 95 15.51 -6.51 -19.77
N HIS A 96 15.58 -6.37 -18.46
CA HIS A 96 16.71 -6.76 -17.62
C HIS A 96 16.51 -8.10 -16.91
N GLY A 97 15.49 -8.88 -17.32
CA GLY A 97 15.23 -10.20 -16.75
C GLY A 97 14.55 -10.19 -15.39
N THR A 98 13.94 -9.07 -15.01
CA THR A 98 13.30 -8.93 -13.72
C THR A 98 11.79 -8.77 -13.89
N THR A 99 11.01 -9.43 -13.02
CA THR A 99 9.55 -9.28 -12.98
C THR A 99 9.14 -8.70 -11.64
N ILE A 100 8.41 -7.59 -11.70
CA ILE A 100 7.82 -6.96 -10.50
C ILE A 100 6.33 -7.29 -10.50
N PRO A 101 5.77 -7.78 -9.38
CA PRO A 101 4.34 -8.08 -9.32
C PRO A 101 3.49 -6.85 -9.67
N THR A 102 2.40 -7.06 -10.40
CA THR A 102 1.54 -5.97 -10.88
C THR A 102 1.02 -5.08 -9.75
N ALA A 103 0.63 -5.70 -8.63
CA ALA A 103 0.16 -4.93 -7.47
C ALA A 103 1.23 -3.95 -6.98
N ASP A 104 2.47 -4.42 -6.82
CA ASP A 104 3.58 -3.59 -6.35
C ASP A 104 3.93 -2.50 -7.37
N LEU A 105 3.85 -2.82 -8.68
CA LEU A 105 4.03 -1.82 -9.74
C LEU A 105 3.01 -0.69 -9.62
N LEU A 106 1.74 -1.02 -9.44
CA LEU A 106 0.68 -0.01 -9.37
C LEU A 106 0.76 0.82 -8.10
N ILE A 107 1.10 0.21 -6.98
CA ILE A 107 1.29 0.93 -5.71
C ILE A 107 2.50 1.86 -5.82
N GLY A 108 3.62 1.34 -6.32
CA GLY A 108 4.83 2.14 -6.50
C GLY A 108 4.66 3.28 -7.50
N ALA A 109 3.97 3.01 -8.61
CA ALA A 109 3.67 4.03 -9.61
C ALA A 109 2.77 5.14 -9.04
N THR A 110 1.83 4.79 -8.17
CA THR A 110 1.00 5.77 -7.46
C THR A 110 1.87 6.70 -6.62
N ALA A 111 2.82 6.14 -5.88
CA ALA A 111 3.74 6.93 -5.07
C ALA A 111 4.61 7.84 -5.94
N LEU A 112 5.15 7.34 -7.05
CA LEU A 112 5.97 8.14 -7.97
C LEU A 112 5.16 9.30 -8.55
N GLU A 113 3.92 9.08 -8.94
CA GLU A 113 3.06 10.12 -9.48
C GLU A 113 2.79 11.23 -8.47
N LEU A 114 2.61 10.87 -7.20
CA LEU A 114 2.37 11.82 -6.13
C LEU A 114 3.65 12.50 -5.61
N GLY A 115 4.82 11.99 -5.97
CA GLY A 115 6.07 12.42 -5.36
C GLY A 115 6.20 11.94 -3.91
N PHE A 116 5.58 10.83 -3.57
CA PHE A 116 5.56 10.26 -2.23
C PHE A 116 6.50 9.05 -2.14
N ALA A 117 6.87 8.68 -0.92
CA ALA A 117 7.55 7.42 -0.65
C ALA A 117 6.52 6.31 -0.41
N VAL A 118 6.97 5.06 -0.43
CA VAL A 118 6.17 3.89 -0.03
C VAL A 118 6.63 3.41 1.33
N ALA A 119 5.69 3.14 2.22
CA ALA A 119 5.93 2.44 3.49
C ALA A 119 5.32 1.04 3.40
N THR A 120 6.11 0.02 3.65
CA THR A 120 5.72 -1.38 3.46
C THR A 120 6.39 -2.29 4.49
N SER A 121 5.72 -3.38 4.83
CA SER A 121 6.34 -4.45 5.62
C SER A 121 7.12 -5.44 4.75
N ASN A 122 6.98 -5.34 3.42
CA ASN A 122 7.68 -6.20 2.46
C ASN A 122 8.33 -5.38 1.35
N PRO A 123 9.51 -4.80 1.58
CA PRO A 123 10.10 -3.83 0.66
C PRO A 123 10.75 -4.43 -0.60
N ARG A 124 10.91 -5.73 -0.66
CA ARG A 124 11.72 -6.40 -1.68
C ARG A 124 11.43 -5.94 -3.11
N HIS A 125 10.17 -6.01 -3.55
CA HIS A 125 9.80 -5.69 -4.93
C HIS A 125 9.78 -4.18 -5.19
N PHE A 126 9.39 -3.39 -4.18
CA PHE A 126 9.38 -1.94 -4.32
C PHE A 126 10.79 -1.38 -4.55
N ARG A 127 11.80 -2.00 -3.99
CA ARG A 127 13.21 -1.58 -4.17
C ARG A 127 13.71 -1.77 -5.59
N LEU A 128 13.00 -2.55 -6.40
CA LEU A 128 13.32 -2.73 -7.82
C LEU A 128 12.80 -1.59 -8.69
N ILE A 129 11.97 -0.71 -8.15
CA ILE A 129 11.37 0.41 -8.90
C ILE A 129 12.31 1.60 -8.87
N PRO A 130 12.84 2.04 -10.04
CA PRO A 130 13.77 3.16 -10.10
C PRO A 130 13.12 4.46 -9.59
N GLY A 131 13.87 5.22 -8.79
CA GLY A 131 13.44 6.51 -8.30
C GLY A 131 12.44 6.48 -7.15
N LEU A 132 11.99 5.30 -6.73
CA LEU A 132 11.05 5.15 -5.62
C LEU A 132 11.79 5.10 -4.30
N GLN A 133 11.39 5.97 -3.37
CA GLN A 133 11.85 5.93 -1.99
C GLN A 133 11.01 4.93 -1.22
N VAL A 134 11.66 3.95 -0.58
CA VAL A 134 10.98 2.85 0.12
C VAL A 134 11.41 2.83 1.58
N HIS A 135 10.42 2.79 2.48
CA HIS A 135 10.64 2.66 3.91
C HIS A 135 10.07 1.32 4.39
N HIS A 136 10.92 0.55 5.04
CA HIS A 136 10.51 -0.73 5.62
C HIS A 136 9.94 -0.50 7.04
N LEU A 137 8.69 -0.86 7.25
CA LEU A 137 8.03 -0.84 8.56
C LEU A 137 7.92 -2.26 9.09
N GLU A 138 8.52 -2.51 10.22
CA GLU A 138 8.48 -3.79 10.92
C GLU A 138 7.30 -3.91 11.85
#